data_e69a617a7fff110f62ff48b95e7ddeb6
#
_entry.id   e69a617a7fff110f62ff48b95e7ddeb6
#
_cell.length_a   1.000
_cell.length_b   1.000
_cell.length_c   1.000
_cell.angle_alpha   90.00
_cell.angle_beta   90.00
_cell.angle_gamma   90.00
#
_symmetry.space_group_name_H-M   'P 1'
#
loop_
_entity.id
_entity.type
_entity.pdbx_description
1 polymer ?
#
loop_
_entity_poly.entity_id
_entity_poly.type
_entity_poly.pdbx_seq_one_letter_code
_entity_poly.pdbx_strand_id
1 'polypeptide(L)'
;FPDPEGMIRRLKEKGLKVCVWINPYIGQKSPIFRELKEKGYLLKRPDGTLWQWDKWQPGLAIYDFTNPDACRWYADKLKGLVEIGVDCFKTDFGERIPTDVQWFDGSDPQKMHNHYAYIYNALVWNVLKETVGEQEAVLFARSASVGAQQFPVHWGGDCYANYESMAESLRGGLSIGLSGFGFWSHDIGGFENTAPAHVYKRWCAFGLLSSHSRLHGSKSYRVPWAYDDESCDVVRHFTQLKCRMMPY
;
A
#
# COMPACT_ATOMS: atom_id res chain seq x y z
N PHE A 1 5.69 18.68 -2.46
CA PHE A 1 7.14 18.44 -2.56
C PHE A 1 7.71 19.37 -3.63
N PRO A 2 8.37 20.48 -3.25
CA PRO A 2 8.94 21.43 -4.23
C PRO A 2 10.20 20.91 -4.92
N ASP A 3 10.94 20.00 -4.30
CA ASP A 3 12.16 19.35 -4.82
C ASP A 3 12.15 17.86 -4.45
N PRO A 4 11.37 17.01 -5.14
CA PRO A 4 11.26 15.60 -4.78
C PRO A 4 12.56 14.83 -5.03
N GLU A 5 13.26 15.10 -6.12
CA GLU A 5 14.52 14.45 -6.45
C GLU A 5 15.62 14.76 -5.44
N GLY A 6 15.81 16.03 -5.09
CA GLY A 6 16.78 16.43 -4.06
C GLY A 6 16.42 15.88 -2.67
N MET A 7 15.12 15.81 -2.33
CA MET A 7 14.67 15.17 -1.08
C MET A 7 15.05 13.68 -1.06
N ILE A 8 14.75 12.93 -2.11
CA ILE A 8 15.08 11.50 -2.22
C ILE A 8 16.59 11.29 -2.13
N ARG A 9 17.38 12.08 -2.86
CA ARG A 9 18.84 12.02 -2.79
C ARG A 9 19.37 12.19 -1.36
N ARG A 10 18.92 13.21 -0.62
CA ARG A 10 19.31 13.44 0.77
C ARG A 10 18.93 12.31 1.73
N LEU A 11 17.79 11.62 1.47
CA LEU A 11 17.40 10.43 2.23
C LEU A 11 18.34 9.26 1.94
N LYS A 12 18.68 9.06 0.67
CA LYS A 12 19.59 7.98 0.24
C LYS A 12 21.02 8.20 0.75
N GLU A 13 21.50 9.43 0.82
CA GLU A 13 22.80 9.79 1.44
C GLU A 13 22.88 9.38 2.92
N LYS A 14 21.73 9.26 3.61
CA LYS A 14 21.62 8.74 4.96
C LYS A 14 21.49 7.22 5.04
N GLY A 15 21.61 6.50 3.92
CA GLY A 15 21.46 5.05 3.84
C GLY A 15 20.00 4.56 3.84
N LEU A 16 19.02 5.44 3.64
CA LEU A 16 17.60 5.07 3.61
C LEU A 16 17.17 4.63 2.21
N LYS A 17 16.27 3.64 2.16
CA LYS A 17 15.48 3.31 0.98
C LYS A 17 14.16 4.08 1.01
N VAL A 18 13.66 4.48 -0.16
CA VAL A 18 12.47 5.32 -0.29
C VAL A 18 11.32 4.51 -0.88
N CYS A 19 10.26 4.33 -0.08
CA CYS A 19 9.00 3.72 -0.51
C CYS A 19 7.93 4.79 -0.70
N VAL A 20 7.30 4.86 -1.90
CA VAL A 20 6.25 5.85 -2.21
C VAL A 20 4.88 5.20 -2.24
N TRP A 21 3.92 5.88 -1.62
CA TRP A 21 2.51 5.52 -1.65
C TRP A 21 1.89 5.85 -3.00
N ILE A 22 1.19 4.88 -3.59
CA ILE A 22 0.40 5.02 -4.82
C ILE A 22 -0.95 4.34 -4.66
N ASN A 23 -1.91 4.69 -5.52
CA ASN A 23 -3.23 4.05 -5.58
C ASN A 23 -3.78 4.03 -7.02
N PRO A 24 -4.81 3.22 -7.32
CA PRO A 24 -5.36 3.10 -8.65
C PRO A 24 -6.47 4.10 -8.96
N TYR A 25 -6.63 5.16 -8.17
CA TYR A 25 -7.63 6.19 -8.37
C TYR A 25 -7.04 7.46 -8.96
N ILE A 26 -7.89 8.24 -9.60
CA ILE A 26 -7.59 9.60 -10.04
C ILE A 26 -8.74 10.54 -9.70
N GLY A 27 -8.46 11.60 -8.96
CA GLY A 27 -9.45 12.62 -8.60
C GLY A 27 -9.76 13.53 -9.79
N GLN A 28 -11.03 13.92 -9.95
CA GLN A 28 -11.48 14.76 -11.06
C GLN A 28 -10.80 16.14 -11.14
N LYS A 29 -10.21 16.64 -10.03
CA LYS A 29 -9.43 17.89 -10.00
C LYS A 29 -7.95 17.70 -10.32
N SER A 30 -7.49 16.45 -10.57
CA SER A 30 -6.12 16.21 -10.98
C SER A 30 -5.85 16.81 -12.37
N PRO A 31 -4.69 17.45 -12.59
CA PRO A 31 -4.36 18.01 -13.89
C PRO A 31 -4.36 16.98 -15.03
N ILE A 32 -4.09 15.70 -14.72
CA ILE A 32 -4.04 14.62 -15.72
C ILE A 32 -5.40 13.90 -15.91
N PHE A 33 -6.43 14.22 -15.11
CA PHE A 33 -7.73 13.53 -15.18
C PHE A 33 -8.37 13.63 -16.57
N ARG A 34 -8.33 14.82 -17.17
CA ARG A 34 -8.90 15.07 -18.50
C ARG A 34 -8.20 14.23 -19.57
N GLU A 35 -6.87 14.19 -19.55
CA GLU A 35 -6.07 13.37 -20.46
C GLU A 35 -6.47 11.90 -20.37
N LEU A 36 -6.54 11.34 -19.15
CA LEU A 36 -6.88 9.94 -18.93
C LEU A 36 -8.30 9.59 -19.40
N LYS A 37 -9.26 10.51 -19.16
CA LYS A 37 -10.64 10.36 -19.63
C LYS A 37 -10.71 10.36 -21.15
N GLU A 38 -10.06 11.31 -21.83
CA GLU A 38 -10.04 11.44 -23.30
C GLU A 38 -9.36 10.24 -23.97
N LYS A 39 -8.31 9.70 -23.36
CA LYS A 39 -7.63 8.48 -23.82
C LYS A 39 -8.40 7.18 -23.54
N GLY A 40 -9.45 7.23 -22.74
CA GLY A 40 -10.24 6.05 -22.37
C GLY A 40 -9.51 5.09 -21.41
N TYR A 41 -8.65 5.59 -20.54
CA TYR A 41 -7.86 4.81 -19.58
C TYR A 41 -8.58 4.56 -18.25
N LEU A 42 -9.79 5.09 -18.11
CA LEU A 42 -10.60 5.00 -16.89
C LEU A 42 -11.84 4.15 -17.12
N LEU A 43 -12.28 3.45 -16.07
CA LEU A 43 -13.47 2.62 -16.09
C LEU A 43 -14.72 3.39 -16.49
N LYS A 44 -15.56 2.77 -17.30
CA LYS A 44 -16.83 3.31 -17.77
C LYS A 44 -18.00 2.45 -17.30
N ARG A 45 -19.18 3.06 -17.20
CA ARG A 45 -20.45 2.35 -17.07
C ARG A 45 -20.87 1.73 -18.40
N PRO A 46 -21.81 0.77 -18.40
CA PRO A 46 -22.31 0.17 -19.63
C PRO A 46 -22.91 1.16 -20.64
N ASP A 47 -23.38 2.33 -20.18
CA ASP A 47 -23.87 3.41 -21.03
C ASP A 47 -22.77 4.30 -21.64
N GLY A 48 -21.50 3.96 -21.38
CA GLY A 48 -20.33 4.69 -21.87
C GLY A 48 -19.93 5.91 -21.01
N THR A 49 -20.69 6.24 -19.97
CA THR A 49 -20.34 7.32 -19.05
C THR A 49 -19.18 6.90 -18.15
N LEU A 50 -18.37 7.88 -17.72
CA LEU A 50 -17.27 7.61 -16.79
C LEU A 50 -17.82 7.14 -15.45
N TRP A 51 -17.27 6.03 -14.93
CA TRP A 51 -17.57 5.60 -13.58
C TRP A 51 -16.81 6.48 -12.58
N GLN A 52 -17.49 7.05 -11.60
CA GLN A 52 -16.92 7.85 -10.51
C GLN A 52 -17.64 7.56 -9.20
N TRP A 53 -16.95 7.72 -8.08
CA TRP A 53 -17.53 7.64 -6.75
C TRP A 53 -17.03 8.74 -5.82
N ASP A 54 -17.70 8.91 -4.65
CA ASP A 54 -17.45 9.99 -3.70
C ASP A 54 -17.14 9.49 -2.26
N LYS A 55 -16.91 8.19 -2.09
CA LYS A 55 -16.82 7.58 -0.75
C LYS A 55 -15.53 7.88 0.01
N TRP A 56 -14.45 8.20 -0.68
CA TRP A 56 -13.18 8.59 -0.08
C TRP A 56 -12.83 10.02 -0.42
N GLN A 57 -12.71 10.32 -1.70
CA GLN A 57 -12.58 11.68 -2.22
C GLN A 57 -13.58 11.89 -3.35
N PRO A 58 -14.19 13.11 -3.48
CA PRO A 58 -15.20 13.37 -4.50
C PRO A 58 -14.66 13.20 -5.92
N GLY A 59 -15.46 12.54 -6.76
CA GLY A 59 -15.19 12.40 -8.17
C GLY A 59 -13.99 11.54 -8.52
N LEU A 60 -13.66 10.54 -7.71
CA LEU A 60 -12.61 9.56 -8.03
C LEU A 60 -13.04 8.65 -9.16
N ALA A 61 -12.18 8.51 -10.17
CA ALA A 61 -12.28 7.47 -11.19
C ALA A 61 -11.19 6.40 -10.95
N ILE A 62 -11.34 5.24 -11.56
CA ILE A 62 -10.43 4.10 -11.43
C ILE A 62 -9.76 3.85 -12.77
N TYR A 63 -8.45 3.52 -12.77
CA TYR A 63 -7.77 3.07 -13.96
C TYR A 63 -8.29 1.71 -14.44
N ASP A 64 -8.49 1.57 -15.73
CA ASP A 64 -8.80 0.28 -16.35
C ASP A 64 -7.52 -0.43 -16.76
N PHE A 65 -7.01 -1.29 -15.86
CA PHE A 65 -5.80 -2.07 -16.11
C PHE A 65 -6.03 -3.32 -16.98
N THR A 66 -7.22 -3.49 -17.58
CA THR A 66 -7.43 -4.41 -18.71
C THR A 66 -7.07 -3.74 -20.04
N ASN A 67 -6.94 -2.41 -20.05
CA ASN A 67 -6.48 -1.63 -21.21
C ASN A 67 -4.94 -1.59 -21.23
N PRO A 68 -4.28 -2.20 -22.22
CA PRO A 68 -2.81 -2.22 -22.28
C PRO A 68 -2.19 -0.83 -22.45
N ASP A 69 -2.89 0.14 -23.05
CA ASP A 69 -2.39 1.51 -23.16
C ASP A 69 -2.42 2.24 -21.81
N ALA A 70 -3.45 2.00 -21.00
CA ALA A 70 -3.52 2.50 -19.63
C ALA A 70 -2.42 1.89 -18.76
N CYS A 71 -2.16 0.58 -18.92
CA CYS A 71 -1.06 -0.09 -18.24
C CYS A 71 0.30 0.52 -18.60
N ARG A 72 0.58 0.73 -19.89
CA ARG A 72 1.84 1.36 -20.32
C ARG A 72 1.99 2.77 -19.76
N TRP A 73 0.95 3.57 -19.88
CA TRP A 73 0.97 4.94 -19.35
C TRP A 73 1.26 4.98 -17.85
N TYR A 74 0.59 4.12 -17.07
CA TYR A 74 0.80 4.03 -15.62
C TYR A 74 2.21 3.53 -15.28
N ALA A 75 2.68 2.49 -15.96
CA ALA A 75 4.03 1.95 -15.82
C ALA A 75 5.11 3.01 -16.10
N ASP A 76 4.96 3.80 -17.16
CA ASP A 76 5.92 4.87 -17.50
C ASP A 76 6.00 5.95 -16.43
N LYS A 77 4.86 6.29 -15.78
CA LYS A 77 4.87 7.21 -14.64
C LYS A 77 5.61 6.64 -13.42
N LEU A 78 5.45 5.35 -13.16
CA LEU A 78 6.18 4.68 -12.08
C LEU A 78 7.69 4.58 -12.39
N LYS A 79 8.07 4.27 -13.63
CA LYS A 79 9.48 4.25 -14.07
C LYS A 79 10.14 5.61 -13.85
N GLY A 80 9.47 6.71 -14.20
CA GLY A 80 9.96 8.05 -13.89
C GLY A 80 10.17 8.35 -12.40
N LEU A 81 9.37 7.74 -11.51
CA LEU A 81 9.62 7.83 -10.07
C LEU A 81 10.85 7.02 -9.63
N VAL A 82 11.07 5.85 -10.21
CA VAL A 82 12.27 5.05 -9.95
C VAL A 82 13.53 5.76 -10.45
N GLU A 83 13.47 6.41 -11.62
CA GLU A 83 14.58 7.19 -12.19
C GLU A 83 15.06 8.31 -11.28
N ILE A 84 14.15 8.97 -10.54
CA ILE A 84 14.52 9.99 -9.54
C ILE A 84 14.92 9.41 -8.18
N GLY A 85 15.00 8.07 -8.06
CA GLY A 85 15.56 7.37 -6.91
C GLY A 85 14.59 6.69 -5.96
N VAL A 86 13.30 6.56 -6.31
CA VAL A 86 12.35 5.72 -5.56
C VAL A 86 12.77 4.26 -5.65
N ASP A 87 12.80 3.55 -4.52
CA ASP A 87 13.25 2.16 -4.43
C ASP A 87 12.10 1.15 -4.51
N CYS A 88 10.91 1.50 -4.00
CA CYS A 88 9.75 0.61 -3.99
C CYS A 88 8.42 1.38 -3.88
N PHE A 89 7.31 0.66 -4.06
CA PHE A 89 5.97 1.23 -4.00
C PHE A 89 5.10 0.55 -2.94
N LYS A 90 4.33 1.38 -2.23
CA LYS A 90 3.20 0.95 -1.41
C LYS A 90 1.93 1.10 -2.22
N THR A 91 1.39 -0.02 -2.73
CA THR A 91 0.13 -0.06 -3.47
C THR A 91 -1.04 -0.09 -2.49
N ASP A 92 -1.71 1.04 -2.37
CA ASP A 92 -2.89 1.19 -1.52
C ASP A 92 -4.17 1.01 -2.35
N PHE A 93 -5.29 0.67 -1.67
CA PHE A 93 -6.56 0.33 -2.31
C PHE A 93 -6.45 -0.87 -3.29
N GLY A 94 -7.31 -0.92 -4.31
CA GLY A 94 -7.41 -2.04 -5.24
C GLY A 94 -8.50 -3.04 -4.88
N GLU A 95 -9.14 -2.86 -3.74
CA GLU A 95 -10.41 -3.47 -3.35
C GLU A 95 -11.58 -2.52 -3.63
N ARG A 96 -12.81 -2.96 -3.41
CA ARG A 96 -14.07 -2.21 -3.66
C ARG A 96 -14.24 -1.81 -5.11
N ILE A 97 -13.83 -2.68 -6.01
CA ILE A 97 -13.97 -2.46 -7.45
C ILE A 97 -15.43 -2.62 -7.86
N PRO A 98 -16.00 -1.68 -8.63
CA PRO A 98 -17.41 -1.72 -9.00
C PRO A 98 -17.73 -2.88 -9.93
N THR A 99 -18.99 -3.35 -9.88
CA THR A 99 -19.51 -4.38 -10.77
C THR A 99 -20.51 -3.84 -11.81
N ASP A 100 -20.83 -2.54 -11.72
CA ASP A 100 -21.67 -1.79 -12.66
C ASP A 100 -20.83 -1.06 -13.74
N VAL A 101 -19.80 -1.73 -14.24
CA VAL A 101 -18.82 -1.19 -15.18
C VAL A 101 -18.62 -2.09 -16.38
N GLN A 102 -18.05 -1.53 -17.44
CA GLN A 102 -17.59 -2.25 -18.60
C GLN A 102 -16.05 -2.14 -18.68
N TRP A 103 -15.39 -3.29 -18.71
CA TRP A 103 -13.94 -3.40 -18.87
C TRP A 103 -13.55 -3.30 -20.34
N PHE A 104 -12.38 -2.76 -20.62
CA PHE A 104 -11.87 -2.59 -21.98
C PHE A 104 -11.77 -3.91 -22.75
N ASP A 105 -11.35 -4.98 -22.09
CA ASP A 105 -11.19 -6.31 -22.69
C ASP A 105 -12.47 -7.15 -22.67
N GLY A 106 -13.58 -6.62 -22.18
CA GLY A 106 -14.86 -7.32 -22.06
C GLY A 106 -14.94 -8.31 -20.89
N SER A 107 -14.01 -8.26 -19.95
CA SER A 107 -14.02 -9.11 -18.76
C SER A 107 -15.30 -8.96 -17.95
N ASP A 108 -15.72 -10.06 -17.30
CA ASP A 108 -16.87 -10.12 -16.42
C ASP A 108 -16.64 -9.25 -15.17
N PRO A 109 -17.46 -8.20 -14.91
CA PRO A 109 -17.28 -7.30 -13.78
C PRO A 109 -17.35 -7.99 -12.40
N GLN A 110 -18.13 -9.07 -12.26
CA GLN A 110 -18.22 -9.83 -11.01
C GLN A 110 -16.88 -10.53 -10.69
N LYS A 111 -16.23 -11.09 -11.70
CA LYS A 111 -14.91 -11.71 -11.55
C LYS A 111 -13.83 -10.66 -11.31
N MET A 112 -13.92 -9.55 -12.02
CA MET A 112 -12.96 -8.45 -11.91
C MET A 112 -13.01 -7.75 -10.55
N HIS A 113 -14.11 -7.82 -9.81
CA HIS A 113 -14.22 -7.25 -8.46
C HIS A 113 -13.05 -7.65 -7.53
N ASN A 114 -12.66 -8.92 -7.55
CA ASN A 114 -11.52 -9.42 -6.79
C ASN A 114 -10.23 -9.51 -7.60
N HIS A 115 -10.32 -9.80 -8.90
CA HIS A 115 -9.14 -9.99 -9.75
C HIS A 115 -8.37 -8.69 -9.98
N TYR A 116 -9.01 -7.55 -9.87
CA TYR A 116 -8.36 -6.24 -10.01
C TYR A 116 -7.19 -6.04 -9.03
N ALA A 117 -7.33 -6.50 -7.78
CA ALA A 117 -6.25 -6.47 -6.80
C ALA A 117 -4.97 -7.14 -7.33
N TYR A 118 -5.13 -8.28 -8.03
CA TYR A 118 -4.02 -8.98 -8.64
C TYR A 118 -3.40 -8.21 -9.81
N ILE A 119 -4.20 -7.78 -10.79
CA ILE A 119 -3.67 -7.11 -11.99
C ILE A 119 -3.02 -5.76 -11.66
N TYR A 120 -3.56 -5.01 -10.71
CA TYR A 120 -2.95 -3.77 -10.21
C TYR A 120 -1.57 -4.03 -9.58
N ASN A 121 -1.50 -4.96 -8.65
CA ASN A 121 -0.24 -5.28 -7.97
C ASN A 121 0.77 -5.93 -8.94
N ALA A 122 0.33 -6.78 -9.87
CA ALA A 122 1.18 -7.38 -10.88
C ALA A 122 1.81 -6.35 -11.82
N LEU A 123 1.05 -5.33 -12.22
CA LEU A 123 1.57 -4.21 -13.02
C LEU A 123 2.73 -3.51 -12.31
N VAL A 124 2.52 -3.12 -11.05
CA VAL A 124 3.54 -2.42 -10.26
C VAL A 124 4.74 -3.32 -9.97
N TRP A 125 4.49 -4.58 -9.65
CA TRP A 125 5.53 -5.58 -9.43
C TRP A 125 6.43 -5.79 -10.66
N ASN A 126 5.83 -5.86 -11.85
CA ASN A 126 6.59 -6.00 -13.09
C ASN A 126 7.46 -4.76 -13.38
N VAL A 127 6.93 -3.55 -13.14
CA VAL A 127 7.73 -2.32 -13.23
C VAL A 127 8.95 -2.37 -12.30
N LEU A 128 8.76 -2.79 -11.05
CA LEU A 128 9.87 -2.91 -10.11
C LEU A 128 10.90 -3.94 -10.58
N LYS A 129 10.49 -5.12 -11.02
CA LYS A 129 11.42 -6.13 -11.55
C LYS A 129 12.22 -5.62 -12.76
N GLU A 130 11.58 -4.90 -13.65
CA GLU A 130 12.23 -4.33 -14.84
C GLU A 130 13.23 -3.22 -14.50
N THR A 131 12.96 -2.42 -13.46
CA THR A 131 13.73 -1.20 -13.16
C THR A 131 14.81 -1.39 -12.09
N VAL A 132 14.50 -2.10 -11.00
CA VAL A 132 15.45 -2.33 -9.90
C VAL A 132 16.03 -3.74 -9.86
N GLY A 133 15.50 -4.65 -10.68
CA GLY A 133 15.91 -6.06 -10.73
C GLY A 133 15.08 -6.94 -9.80
N GLU A 134 14.98 -8.23 -10.13
CA GLU A 134 14.10 -9.19 -9.45
C GLU A 134 14.46 -9.39 -7.97
N GLN A 135 15.74 -9.34 -7.63
CA GLN A 135 16.22 -9.54 -6.25
C GLN A 135 16.01 -8.33 -5.34
N GLU A 136 15.94 -7.12 -5.91
CA GLU A 136 15.74 -5.87 -5.18
C GLU A 136 14.28 -5.39 -5.22
N ALA A 137 13.44 -6.02 -6.04
CA ALA A 137 12.04 -5.62 -6.17
C ALA A 137 11.27 -5.88 -4.87
N VAL A 138 10.65 -4.83 -4.32
CA VAL A 138 9.79 -4.92 -3.14
C VAL A 138 8.48 -4.21 -3.44
N LEU A 139 7.37 -4.93 -3.34
CA LEU A 139 6.03 -4.38 -3.39
C LEU A 139 5.37 -4.50 -2.02
N PHE A 140 4.85 -3.39 -1.52
CA PHE A 140 4.12 -3.32 -0.26
C PHE A 140 2.63 -3.12 -0.54
N ALA A 141 1.87 -4.22 -0.61
CA ALA A 141 0.50 -4.24 -1.11
C ALA A 141 -0.55 -4.27 0.00
N ARG A 142 -1.70 -3.61 -0.23
CA ARG A 142 -2.88 -3.70 0.65
C ARG A 142 -3.84 -4.78 0.19
N SER A 143 -4.39 -4.64 -1.00
CA SER A 143 -5.36 -5.59 -1.54
C SER A 143 -4.68 -6.86 -2.03
N ALA A 144 -5.37 -7.98 -1.87
CA ALA A 144 -4.89 -9.28 -2.30
C ALA A 144 -6.05 -10.16 -2.76
N SER A 145 -5.73 -11.07 -3.66
CA SER A 145 -6.58 -12.19 -4.05
C SER A 145 -5.70 -13.41 -4.32
N VAL A 146 -6.30 -14.50 -4.78
CA VAL A 146 -5.56 -15.71 -5.16
C VAL A 146 -4.48 -15.37 -6.20
N GLY A 147 -3.25 -15.81 -5.97
CA GLY A 147 -2.08 -15.50 -6.79
C GLY A 147 -1.23 -14.31 -6.29
N ALA A 148 -1.77 -13.48 -5.38
CA ALA A 148 -1.04 -12.33 -4.82
C ALA A 148 0.07 -12.73 -3.83
N GLN A 149 0.19 -14.01 -3.45
CA GLN A 149 1.26 -14.55 -2.60
C GLN A 149 2.67 -14.30 -3.18
N GLN A 150 2.77 -14.11 -4.48
CA GLN A 150 4.05 -13.80 -5.16
C GLN A 150 4.53 -12.36 -4.88
N PHE A 151 3.66 -11.46 -4.40
CA PHE A 151 4.05 -10.09 -4.05
C PHE A 151 4.56 -10.08 -2.61
N PRO A 152 5.78 -9.55 -2.35
CA PRO A 152 6.49 -9.94 -1.13
C PRO A 152 5.87 -9.47 0.19
N VAL A 153 5.31 -8.25 0.26
CA VAL A 153 4.85 -7.68 1.55
C VAL A 153 3.41 -7.22 1.48
N HIS A 154 2.61 -7.59 2.48
CA HIS A 154 1.24 -7.11 2.67
C HIS A 154 1.06 -6.49 4.05
N TRP A 155 0.05 -5.60 4.23
CA TRP A 155 -0.30 -5.05 5.54
C TRP A 155 -1.81 -5.08 5.79
N GLY A 156 -2.18 -4.90 7.08
CA GLY A 156 -3.56 -5.08 7.57
C GLY A 156 -4.52 -3.92 7.32
N GLY A 157 -4.12 -2.89 6.55
CA GLY A 157 -5.00 -1.74 6.28
C GLY A 157 -5.16 -0.80 7.48
N ASP A 158 -6.27 -0.05 7.50
CA ASP A 158 -6.53 1.09 8.38
C ASP A 158 -7.30 0.64 9.63
N CYS A 159 -6.61 -0.01 10.57
CA CYS A 159 -7.19 -0.50 11.82
C CYS A 159 -7.37 0.62 12.86
N TYR A 160 -8.32 0.47 13.79
CA TYR A 160 -8.49 1.38 14.92
C TYR A 160 -7.40 1.20 15.98
N ALA A 161 -7.12 2.27 16.73
CA ALA A 161 -6.09 2.30 17.77
C ALA A 161 -6.63 1.79 19.12
N ASN A 162 -7.11 0.53 19.16
CA ASN A 162 -7.69 -0.14 20.32
C ASN A 162 -7.29 -1.63 20.39
N TYR A 163 -7.61 -2.30 21.50
CA TYR A 163 -7.26 -3.70 21.69
C TYR A 163 -8.02 -4.67 20.77
N GLU A 164 -9.27 -4.36 20.43
CA GLU A 164 -10.06 -5.20 19.52
C GLU A 164 -9.37 -5.27 18.15
N SER A 165 -9.06 -4.13 17.56
CA SER A 165 -8.37 -4.08 16.26
C SER A 165 -6.95 -4.64 16.33
N MET A 166 -6.24 -4.50 17.45
CA MET A 166 -4.95 -5.16 17.65
C MET A 166 -5.09 -6.69 17.59
N ALA A 167 -6.08 -7.23 18.28
CA ALA A 167 -6.33 -8.68 18.29
C ALA A 167 -6.78 -9.20 16.91
N GLU A 168 -7.60 -8.44 16.20
CA GLU A 168 -8.03 -8.76 14.83
C GLU A 168 -6.87 -8.68 13.84
N SER A 169 -6.01 -7.68 13.95
CA SER A 169 -4.80 -7.57 13.14
C SER A 169 -3.85 -8.75 13.35
N LEU A 170 -3.67 -9.20 14.59
CA LEU A 170 -2.89 -10.39 14.89
C LEU A 170 -3.49 -11.65 14.27
N ARG A 171 -4.78 -11.89 14.48
CA ARG A 171 -5.48 -13.05 13.89
C ARG A 171 -5.46 -13.01 12.37
N GLY A 172 -5.69 -11.84 11.77
CA GLY A 172 -5.63 -11.64 10.33
C GLY A 172 -4.23 -11.94 9.77
N GLY A 173 -3.18 -11.44 10.41
CA GLY A 173 -1.79 -11.70 10.02
C GLY A 173 -1.42 -13.18 10.09
N LEU A 174 -1.83 -13.89 11.14
CA LEU A 174 -1.62 -15.34 11.25
C LEU A 174 -2.39 -16.11 10.18
N SER A 175 -3.65 -15.73 9.93
CA SER A 175 -4.50 -16.37 8.91
C SER A 175 -3.93 -16.18 7.49
N ILE A 176 -3.50 -14.97 7.12
CA ILE A 176 -2.93 -14.71 5.81
C ILE A 176 -1.58 -15.43 5.63
N GLY A 177 -0.78 -15.55 6.70
CA GLY A 177 0.45 -16.34 6.70
C GLY A 177 0.20 -17.82 6.39
N LEU A 178 -0.85 -18.42 6.97
CA LEU A 178 -1.28 -19.80 6.63
C LEU A 178 -1.77 -19.94 5.19
N SER A 179 -2.15 -18.84 4.54
CA SER A 179 -2.56 -18.81 3.13
C SER A 179 -1.39 -18.59 2.17
N GLY A 180 -0.14 -18.63 2.65
CA GLY A 180 1.07 -18.55 1.83
C GLY A 180 1.61 -17.14 1.62
N PHE A 181 1.15 -16.14 2.36
CA PHE A 181 1.74 -14.79 2.35
C PHE A 181 2.91 -14.74 3.34
N GLY A 182 4.14 -14.74 2.82
CA GLY A 182 5.34 -14.92 3.63
C GLY A 182 5.74 -13.71 4.48
N PHE A 183 5.31 -12.50 4.09
CA PHE A 183 5.69 -11.26 4.77
C PHE A 183 4.48 -10.41 5.12
N TRP A 184 4.45 -9.93 6.36
CA TRP A 184 3.33 -9.22 6.94
C TRP A 184 3.76 -7.95 7.65
N SER A 185 2.96 -6.91 7.50
CA SER A 185 3.08 -5.65 8.22
C SER A 185 1.71 -5.17 8.71
N HIS A 186 1.71 -4.21 9.61
CA HIS A 186 0.53 -3.49 10.06
C HIS A 186 0.95 -2.19 10.73
N ASP A 187 -0.03 -1.33 11.01
CA ASP A 187 0.23 -0.03 11.63
C ASP A 187 0.30 -0.19 13.14
N ILE A 188 1.52 -0.18 13.69
CA ILE A 188 1.77 -0.34 15.12
C ILE A 188 1.10 0.80 15.88
N GLY A 189 0.23 0.45 16.83
CA GLY A 189 -0.57 1.39 17.59
C GLY A 189 -1.91 1.77 16.93
N GLY A 190 -2.25 1.14 15.81
CA GLY A 190 -3.44 1.42 15.02
C GLY A 190 -3.28 2.62 14.08
N PHE A 191 -3.99 2.62 12.95
CA PHE A 191 -3.98 3.70 11.97
C PHE A 191 -4.95 4.82 12.36
N GLU A 192 -6.22 4.46 12.60
CA GLU A 192 -7.26 5.43 12.94
C GLU A 192 -7.16 5.87 14.40
N ASN A 193 -7.20 7.19 14.62
CA ASN A 193 -7.04 7.84 15.92
C ASN A 193 -5.63 7.66 16.53
N THR A 194 -5.48 8.05 17.79
CA THR A 194 -4.23 7.91 18.55
C THR A 194 -4.48 6.93 19.70
N ALA A 195 -3.67 5.88 19.78
CA ALA A 195 -3.76 4.91 20.85
C ALA A 195 -3.41 5.53 22.22
N PRO A 196 -4.06 5.09 23.32
CA PRO A 196 -3.51 5.28 24.66
C PRO A 196 -2.14 4.58 24.79
N ALA A 197 -1.25 5.07 25.65
CA ALA A 197 0.10 4.52 25.81
C ALA A 197 0.12 3.00 26.09
N HIS A 198 -0.81 2.51 26.88
CA HIS A 198 -0.88 1.07 27.20
C HIS A 198 -1.25 0.19 25.98
N VAL A 199 -2.07 0.67 25.04
CA VAL A 199 -2.38 -0.01 23.77
C VAL A 199 -1.16 0.05 22.86
N TYR A 200 -0.53 1.21 22.73
CA TYR A 200 0.68 1.40 21.93
C TYR A 200 1.80 0.43 22.37
N LYS A 201 2.12 0.38 23.65
CA LYS A 201 3.15 -0.52 24.21
C LYS A 201 2.87 -2.00 23.91
N ARG A 202 1.63 -2.45 24.09
CA ARG A 202 1.24 -3.84 23.75
C ARG A 202 1.34 -4.11 22.24
N TRP A 203 0.94 -3.15 21.44
CA TRP A 203 1.02 -3.28 19.99
C TRP A 203 2.47 -3.29 19.50
N CYS A 204 3.37 -2.54 20.12
CA CYS A 204 4.80 -2.59 19.83
C CYS A 204 5.41 -3.98 20.04
N ALA A 205 5.03 -4.67 21.11
CA ALA A 205 5.48 -6.04 21.37
C ALA A 205 5.08 -7.00 20.24
N PHE A 206 3.86 -6.92 19.75
CA PHE A 206 3.37 -7.68 18.59
C PHE A 206 4.01 -7.21 17.29
N GLY A 207 3.96 -5.90 17.02
CA GLY A 207 4.32 -5.35 15.72
C GLY A 207 5.81 -5.40 15.42
N LEU A 208 6.67 -5.26 16.44
CA LEU A 208 8.11 -5.37 16.27
C LEU A 208 8.58 -6.82 16.07
N LEU A 209 7.76 -7.82 16.38
CA LEU A 209 8.03 -9.22 16.08
C LEU A 209 7.39 -9.70 14.76
N SER A 210 6.65 -8.84 14.06
CA SER A 210 6.21 -9.11 12.69
C SER A 210 7.38 -9.04 11.71
N SER A 211 7.29 -9.68 10.55
CA SER A 211 8.36 -9.66 9.54
C SER A 211 8.73 -8.23 9.11
N HIS A 212 7.74 -7.39 8.88
CA HIS A 212 7.93 -5.97 8.56
C HIS A 212 7.22 -5.10 9.60
N SER A 213 7.96 -4.21 10.24
CA SER A 213 7.46 -3.33 11.30
C SER A 213 7.44 -1.88 10.84
N ARG A 214 6.36 -1.17 11.14
CA ARG A 214 6.26 0.27 10.86
C ARG A 214 5.52 1.01 11.98
N LEU A 215 6.01 2.20 12.31
CA LEU A 215 5.36 3.13 13.20
C LEU A 215 4.57 4.13 12.35
N HIS A 216 3.25 3.94 12.21
CA HIS A 216 2.42 4.71 11.30
C HIS A 216 0.99 4.89 11.85
N GLY A 217 0.39 6.05 11.56
CA GLY A 217 -0.98 6.36 11.93
C GLY A 217 -1.46 7.67 11.31
N SER A 218 -2.78 7.88 11.27
CA SER A 218 -3.42 9.00 10.56
C SER A 218 -3.41 10.33 11.34
N LYS A 219 -3.51 10.29 12.68
CA LYS A 219 -3.76 11.48 13.51
C LYS A 219 -2.55 11.98 14.30
N SER A 220 -1.55 11.12 14.55
CA SER A 220 -0.34 11.50 15.29
C SER A 220 0.85 10.66 14.85
N TYR A 221 2.05 11.16 15.14
CA TYR A 221 3.27 10.36 15.01
C TYR A 221 3.24 9.21 16.02
N ARG A 222 3.66 8.00 15.57
CA ARG A 222 3.76 6.80 16.41
C ARG A 222 5.17 6.64 17.02
N VAL A 223 5.87 7.75 17.25
CA VAL A 223 7.19 7.75 17.90
C VAL A 223 7.03 7.55 19.41
N PRO A 224 7.86 6.72 20.06
CA PRO A 224 7.63 6.32 21.44
C PRO A 224 7.68 7.50 22.44
N TRP A 225 8.53 8.48 22.20
CA TRP A 225 8.65 9.68 23.07
C TRP A 225 7.44 10.62 23.01
N ALA A 226 6.51 10.42 22.08
CA ALA A 226 5.23 11.13 22.05
C ALA A 226 4.19 10.54 23.02
N TYR A 227 4.49 9.40 23.64
CA TYR A 227 3.61 8.71 24.59
C TYR A 227 4.11 8.86 26.04
N ASP A 228 5.15 8.14 26.41
CA ASP A 228 5.79 8.18 27.73
C ASP A 228 7.18 7.51 27.69
N ASP A 229 7.94 7.62 28.78
CA ASP A 229 9.30 7.05 28.90
C ASP A 229 9.27 5.52 28.83
N GLU A 230 8.26 4.88 29.44
CA GLU A 230 8.10 3.43 29.36
C GLU A 230 7.87 2.95 27.91
N SER A 231 7.18 3.73 27.08
CA SER A 231 7.05 3.44 25.66
C SER A 231 8.38 3.44 24.92
N CYS A 232 9.31 4.36 25.30
CA CYS A 232 10.67 4.36 24.77
C CYS A 232 11.43 3.09 25.15
N ASP A 233 11.30 2.63 26.38
CA ASP A 233 11.95 1.41 26.85
C ASP A 233 11.38 0.16 26.20
N VAL A 234 10.06 0.08 26.07
CA VAL A 234 9.37 -1.04 25.36
C VAL A 234 9.80 -1.11 23.90
N VAL A 235 9.77 0.00 23.18
CA VAL A 235 10.18 0.03 21.76
C VAL A 235 11.66 -0.35 21.63
N ARG A 236 12.53 0.17 22.47
CA ARG A 236 13.96 -0.18 22.49
C ARG A 236 14.17 -1.68 22.72
N HIS A 237 13.49 -2.25 23.71
CA HIS A 237 13.60 -3.68 24.04
C HIS A 237 13.20 -4.57 22.86
N PHE A 238 12.01 -4.35 22.30
CA PHE A 238 11.51 -5.19 21.19
C PHE A 238 12.24 -4.94 19.88
N THR A 239 12.75 -3.74 19.63
CA THR A 239 13.63 -3.48 18.48
C THR A 239 14.95 -4.23 18.60
N GLN A 240 15.59 -4.21 19.77
CA GLN A 240 16.81 -4.98 20.00
C GLN A 240 16.57 -6.49 19.90
N LEU A 241 15.43 -6.99 20.40
CA LEU A 241 15.04 -8.39 20.27
C LEU A 241 14.85 -8.75 18.78
N LYS A 242 14.11 -7.94 18.02
CA LYS A 242 13.94 -8.12 16.57
C LYS A 242 15.29 -8.19 15.85
N CYS A 243 16.19 -7.23 16.10
CA CYS A 243 17.51 -7.21 15.46
C CYS A 243 18.33 -8.50 15.73
N ARG A 244 18.20 -9.05 16.93
CA ARG A 244 18.84 -10.34 17.27
C ARG A 244 18.18 -11.53 16.59
N MET A 245 16.89 -11.45 16.28
CA MET A 245 16.12 -12.53 15.63
C MET A 245 16.19 -12.46 14.09
N MET A 246 16.65 -11.35 13.51
CA MET A 246 16.68 -11.18 12.05
C MET A 246 17.41 -12.26 11.24
N PRO A 247 18.44 -12.95 11.77
CA PRO A 247 19.08 -14.08 11.04
C PRO A 247 18.22 -15.33 10.92
N TYR A 248 17.13 -15.45 11.67
CA TYR A 248 16.21 -16.59 11.68
C TYR A 248 14.93 -16.30 10.91
#